data_4093194508cd3b6cae9feea6a489d24a
#
_entry.id   4093194508cd3b6cae9feea6a489d24a
#
_cell.length_a   1.000
_cell.length_b   1.000
_cell.length_c   1.000
_cell.angle_alpha   90.00
_cell.angle_beta   90.00
_cell.angle_gamma   90.00
#
_symmetry.space_group_name_H-M   'P 1'
#
loop_
_entity.id
_entity.type
_entity.pdbx_description
1 polymer ?
#
loop_
_entity_poly.entity_id
_entity_poly.type
_entity_poly.pdbx_seq_one_letter_code
_entity_poly.pdbx_strand_id
1 'polypeptide(L)'
;HDLGGIFSLSVWSGAVMALLFFAAAGTIASLYGDSQVLRNVLRILALNLFFAAANIVPNALILKEKRFRFAAMRSLTVQIAGGTAAIAAAYAGAGIYALTINPVFSSLMLLAINYRQNPLPLRLRPGRKALGKVFSFSAYQFSFQLINYFSRNLDKLLMGRYMSLSQLGYYDKSYRLMMLPLQNIAYVISPVMHLSLIHI
;
A
#
# COMPACT_ATOMS: atom_id res chain seq x y z
N HIS A 1 10.70 -6.50 -24.08
CA HIS A 1 10.34 -5.61 -22.98
C HIS A 1 11.23 -5.91 -21.79
N ASP A 2 11.89 -4.89 -21.23
CA ASP A 2 12.88 -5.05 -20.16
C ASP A 2 12.19 -5.14 -18.79
N LEU A 3 11.31 -6.16 -18.64
CA LEU A 3 10.53 -6.38 -17.42
C LEU A 3 11.42 -6.60 -16.18
N GLY A 4 12.57 -7.26 -16.36
CA GLY A 4 13.55 -7.42 -15.29
C GLY A 4 14.16 -6.10 -14.84
N GLY A 5 14.37 -5.14 -15.76
CA GLY A 5 14.83 -3.80 -15.43
C GLY A 5 13.80 -3.00 -14.62
N ILE A 6 12.52 -3.07 -15.02
CA ILE A 6 11.42 -2.38 -14.29
C ILE A 6 11.22 -3.02 -12.91
N PHE A 7 11.26 -4.35 -12.81
CA PHE A 7 11.18 -5.06 -11.54
C PHE A 7 12.31 -4.66 -10.59
N SER A 8 13.55 -4.66 -11.09
CA SER A 8 14.70 -4.24 -10.29
C SER A 8 14.60 -2.78 -9.82
N LEU A 9 14.10 -1.89 -10.68
CA LEU A 9 13.83 -0.50 -10.31
C LEU A 9 12.80 -0.41 -9.18
N SER A 10 11.69 -1.16 -9.28
CA SER A 10 10.64 -1.22 -8.26
C SER A 10 11.18 -1.73 -6.91
N VAL A 11 12.02 -2.77 -6.93
CA VAL A 11 12.64 -3.32 -5.71
C VAL A 11 13.62 -2.32 -5.09
N TRP A 12 14.51 -1.72 -5.88
CA TRP A 12 15.49 -0.76 -5.37
C TRP A 12 14.84 0.54 -4.87
N SER A 13 13.88 1.08 -5.61
CA SER A 13 13.13 2.26 -5.14
C SER A 13 12.34 1.94 -3.88
N GLY A 14 11.71 0.76 -3.80
CA GLY A 14 11.03 0.28 -2.61
C GLY A 14 11.95 0.14 -1.40
N ALA A 15 13.17 -0.39 -1.60
CA ALA A 15 14.18 -0.49 -0.54
C ALA A 15 14.62 0.89 -0.02
N VAL A 16 14.90 1.83 -0.93
CA VAL A 16 15.26 3.21 -0.56
C VAL A 16 14.14 3.88 0.21
N MET A 17 12.90 3.80 -0.29
CA MET A 17 11.74 4.39 0.39
C MET A 17 11.48 3.75 1.75
N ALA A 18 11.61 2.43 1.88
CA ALA A 18 11.46 1.73 3.16
C ALA A 18 12.54 2.15 4.15
N LEU A 19 13.79 2.30 3.72
CA LEU A 19 14.90 2.79 4.56
C LEU A 19 14.68 4.23 5.00
N LEU A 20 14.26 5.11 4.09
CA LEU A 20 13.93 6.50 4.42
C LEU A 20 12.79 6.57 5.42
N PHE A 21 11.74 5.77 5.22
CA PHE A 21 10.60 5.72 6.14
C PHE A 21 10.99 5.14 7.51
N PHE A 22 11.83 4.12 7.54
CA PHE A 22 12.38 3.55 8.76
C PHE A 22 13.23 4.56 9.54
N ALA A 23 14.08 5.33 8.85
CA ALA A 23 14.87 6.38 9.47
C ALA A 23 14.01 7.55 9.98
N ALA A 24 12.99 7.95 9.18
CA ALA A 24 12.07 9.01 9.54
C ALA A 24 11.09 8.63 10.67
N ALA A 25 10.95 7.34 11.01
CA ALA A 25 9.99 6.87 12.02
C ALA A 25 10.19 7.52 13.38
N GLY A 26 11.42 7.83 13.78
CA GLY A 26 11.73 8.56 15.00
C GLY A 26 11.22 9.99 14.98
N THR A 27 11.53 10.73 13.90
CA THR A 27 11.10 12.12 13.72
C THR A 27 9.57 12.23 13.61
N ILE A 28 8.93 11.29 12.91
CA ILE A 28 7.47 11.24 12.81
C ILE A 28 6.85 10.98 14.19
N ALA A 29 7.39 10.03 14.98
CA ALA A 29 6.88 9.71 16.29
C ALA A 29 7.01 10.91 17.24
N SER A 30 8.09 11.69 17.17
CA SER A 30 8.29 12.89 18.01
C SER A 30 7.26 13.98 17.72
N LEU A 31 6.79 14.11 16.49
CA LEU A 31 5.73 15.05 16.12
C LEU A 31 4.37 14.70 16.76
N TYR A 32 4.15 13.42 17.10
CA TYR A 32 2.91 12.90 17.67
C TYR A 32 3.07 12.46 19.15
N GLY A 33 3.90 13.15 19.93
CA GLY A 33 4.05 12.93 21.36
C GLY A 33 5.10 11.90 21.76
N ASP A 34 6.07 11.63 20.91
CA ASP A 34 7.25 10.74 21.13
C ASP A 34 6.90 9.34 21.66
N SER A 35 5.83 8.77 21.17
CA SER A 35 5.42 7.43 21.54
C SER A 35 6.37 6.37 20.98
N GLN A 36 7.04 5.62 21.86
CA GLN A 36 7.89 4.49 21.46
C GLN A 36 7.10 3.41 20.71
N VAL A 37 5.83 3.23 21.05
CA VAL A 37 4.93 2.30 20.37
C VAL A 37 4.70 2.73 18.93
N LEU A 38 4.43 4.02 18.69
CA LEU A 38 4.24 4.56 17.35
C LEU A 38 5.52 4.40 16.52
N ARG A 39 6.69 4.68 17.08
CA ARG A 39 7.99 4.50 16.44
C ARG A 39 8.20 3.05 15.97
N ASN A 40 7.90 2.08 16.82
CA ASN A 40 8.05 0.66 16.50
C ASN A 40 7.04 0.22 15.41
N VAL A 41 5.79 0.65 15.50
CA VAL A 41 4.75 0.41 14.49
C VAL A 41 5.18 0.94 13.12
N LEU A 42 5.70 2.17 13.05
CA LEU A 42 6.18 2.76 11.80
C LEU A 42 7.35 1.97 11.20
N ARG A 43 8.28 1.51 12.04
CA ARG A 43 9.41 0.66 11.59
C ARG A 43 8.94 -0.67 11.02
N ILE A 44 7.96 -1.32 11.64
CA ILE A 44 7.36 -2.55 11.13
C ILE A 44 6.66 -2.28 9.79
N LEU A 45 5.93 -1.18 9.67
CA LEU A 45 5.26 -0.81 8.42
C LEU A 45 6.24 -0.44 7.28
N ALA A 46 7.49 -0.08 7.59
CA ALA A 46 8.52 0.08 6.57
C ALA A 46 8.77 -1.23 5.79
N LEU A 47 8.69 -2.40 6.45
CA LEU A 47 8.78 -3.70 5.78
C LEU A 47 7.60 -3.93 4.82
N ASN A 48 6.39 -3.55 5.24
CA ASN A 48 5.22 -3.60 4.36
C ASN A 48 5.43 -2.76 3.09
N LEU A 49 5.97 -1.56 3.22
CA LEU A 49 6.28 -0.68 2.10
C LEU A 49 7.24 -1.34 1.10
N PHE A 50 8.30 -1.98 1.60
CA PHE A 50 9.25 -2.72 0.78
C PHE A 50 8.60 -3.87 0.01
N PHE A 51 7.88 -4.75 0.70
CA PHE A 51 7.23 -5.90 0.07
C PHE A 51 6.14 -5.48 -0.92
N ALA A 52 5.37 -4.45 -0.59
CA ALA A 52 4.36 -3.90 -1.49
C ALA A 52 4.98 -3.33 -2.78
N ALA A 53 6.07 -2.57 -2.67
CA ALA A 53 6.79 -2.02 -3.81
C ALA A 53 7.38 -3.14 -4.70
N ALA A 54 8.01 -4.14 -4.10
CA ALA A 54 8.54 -5.30 -4.83
C ALA A 54 7.44 -6.10 -5.54
N ASN A 55 6.22 -6.11 -5.00
CA ASN A 55 5.09 -6.83 -5.56
C ASN A 55 4.42 -6.12 -6.77
N ILE A 56 4.70 -4.85 -7.04
CA ILE A 56 4.03 -4.06 -8.09
C ILE A 56 4.13 -4.75 -9.45
N VAL A 57 5.34 -5.11 -9.88
CA VAL A 57 5.58 -5.67 -11.21
C VAL A 57 5.07 -7.11 -11.33
N PRO A 58 5.35 -8.04 -10.40
CA PRO A 58 4.76 -9.39 -10.45
C PRO A 58 3.22 -9.38 -10.45
N ASN A 59 2.60 -8.50 -9.68
CA ASN A 59 1.15 -8.35 -9.65
C ASN A 59 0.59 -7.82 -10.99
N ALA A 60 1.24 -6.80 -11.58
CA ALA A 60 0.84 -6.23 -12.85
C ALA A 60 0.90 -7.26 -14.01
N LEU A 61 1.85 -8.19 -13.98
CA LEU A 61 1.94 -9.27 -14.98
C LEU A 61 0.74 -10.22 -14.91
N ILE A 62 0.32 -10.62 -13.72
CA ILE A 62 -0.85 -11.48 -13.53
C ILE A 62 -2.12 -10.82 -14.07
N LEU A 63 -2.28 -9.50 -13.83
CA LEU A 63 -3.41 -8.73 -14.36
C LEU A 63 -3.33 -8.58 -15.89
N LYS A 64 -2.13 -8.38 -16.44
CA LYS A 64 -1.89 -8.32 -17.89
C LYS A 64 -2.25 -9.63 -18.58
N GLU A 65 -1.98 -10.77 -17.95
CA GLU A 65 -2.36 -12.11 -18.40
C GLU A 65 -3.87 -12.39 -18.25
N LYS A 66 -4.67 -11.40 -17.78
CA LYS A 66 -6.12 -11.53 -17.55
C LYS A 66 -6.51 -12.66 -16.58
N ARG A 67 -5.59 -13.08 -15.69
CA ARG A 67 -5.82 -14.13 -14.70
C ARG A 67 -6.60 -13.61 -13.47
N PHE A 68 -7.74 -12.96 -13.73
CA PHE A 68 -8.51 -12.25 -12.69
C PHE A 68 -9.03 -13.20 -11.60
N ARG A 69 -9.47 -14.41 -11.96
CA ARG A 69 -9.93 -15.41 -10.98
C ARG A 69 -8.82 -15.80 -10.01
N PHE A 70 -7.62 -16.05 -10.52
CA PHE A 70 -6.45 -16.35 -9.70
C PHE A 70 -6.10 -15.15 -8.78
N ALA A 71 -6.09 -13.94 -9.33
CA ALA A 71 -5.80 -12.72 -8.57
C ALA A 71 -6.81 -12.50 -7.44
N ALA A 72 -8.09 -12.73 -7.69
CA ALA A 72 -9.15 -12.60 -6.67
C ALA A 72 -9.04 -13.67 -5.58
N MET A 73 -8.93 -14.95 -5.95
CA MET A 73 -8.81 -16.06 -4.99
C MET A 73 -7.58 -15.92 -4.09
N ARG A 74 -6.42 -15.62 -4.70
CA ARG A 74 -5.18 -15.35 -3.99
C ARG A 74 -5.34 -14.21 -2.98
N SER A 75 -5.92 -13.07 -3.41
CA SER A 75 -6.09 -11.90 -2.55
C SER A 75 -7.03 -12.21 -1.37
N LEU A 76 -8.12 -12.94 -1.62
CA LEU A 76 -9.04 -13.39 -0.57
C LEU A 76 -8.34 -14.32 0.44
N THR A 77 -7.62 -15.33 -0.05
CA THR A 77 -6.93 -16.29 0.83
C THR A 77 -5.90 -15.60 1.71
N VAL A 78 -5.08 -14.73 1.11
CA VAL A 78 -4.05 -13.99 1.84
C VAL A 78 -4.67 -13.03 2.85
N GLN A 79 -5.75 -12.34 2.48
CA GLN A 79 -6.44 -11.41 3.39
C GLN A 79 -7.11 -12.13 4.57
N ILE A 80 -7.73 -13.28 4.34
CA ILE A 80 -8.31 -14.11 5.41
C ILE A 80 -7.19 -14.63 6.32
N ALA A 81 -6.12 -15.19 5.75
CA ALA A 81 -4.99 -15.69 6.54
C ALA A 81 -4.30 -14.59 7.35
N GLY A 82 -4.07 -13.41 6.75
CA GLY A 82 -3.48 -12.26 7.44
C GLY A 82 -4.40 -11.71 8.54
N GLY A 83 -5.71 -11.65 8.27
CA GLY A 83 -6.71 -11.24 9.25
C GLY A 83 -6.80 -12.19 10.44
N THR A 84 -6.85 -13.50 10.19
CA THR A 84 -6.86 -14.51 11.26
C THR A 84 -5.58 -14.49 12.08
N ALA A 85 -4.40 -14.32 11.44
CA ALA A 85 -3.13 -14.18 12.14
C ALA A 85 -3.10 -12.91 13.02
N ALA A 86 -3.62 -11.79 12.54
CA ALA A 86 -3.71 -10.56 13.32
C ALA A 86 -4.65 -10.70 14.53
N ILE A 87 -5.79 -11.38 14.35
CA ILE A 87 -6.74 -11.65 15.43
C ILE A 87 -6.10 -12.59 16.47
N ALA A 88 -5.46 -13.66 16.05
CA ALA A 88 -4.76 -14.58 16.94
C ALA A 88 -3.67 -13.87 17.75
N ALA A 89 -2.89 -13.00 17.11
CA ALA A 89 -1.88 -12.20 17.80
C ALA A 89 -2.48 -11.20 18.80
N ALA A 90 -3.63 -10.62 18.49
CA ALA A 90 -4.35 -9.75 19.43
C ALA A 90 -4.78 -10.51 20.69
N TYR A 91 -5.31 -11.71 20.54
CA TYR A 91 -5.65 -12.60 21.67
C TYR A 91 -4.41 -13.08 22.44
N ALA A 92 -3.27 -13.25 21.78
CA ALA A 92 -2.00 -13.58 22.43
C ALA A 92 -1.35 -12.40 23.17
N GLY A 93 -2.00 -11.23 23.19
CA GLY A 93 -1.52 -10.05 23.94
C GLY A 93 -0.59 -9.13 23.15
N ALA A 94 -0.48 -9.26 21.83
CA ALA A 94 0.35 -8.38 20.99
C ALA A 94 -0.14 -6.92 20.95
N GLY A 95 -1.32 -6.62 21.48
CA GLY A 95 -1.86 -5.27 21.58
C GLY A 95 -1.92 -4.56 20.23
N ILE A 96 -1.41 -3.34 20.16
CA ILE A 96 -1.45 -2.52 18.93
C ILE A 96 -0.60 -3.11 17.78
N TYR A 97 0.41 -3.92 18.09
CA TYR A 97 1.25 -4.55 17.07
C TYR A 97 0.47 -5.57 16.22
N ALA A 98 -0.60 -6.15 16.75
CA ALA A 98 -1.48 -7.04 15.98
C ALA A 98 -2.01 -6.37 14.70
N LEU A 99 -2.22 -5.05 14.71
CA LEU A 99 -2.68 -4.28 13.56
C LEU A 99 -1.65 -4.24 12.41
N THR A 100 -0.37 -4.41 12.72
CA THR A 100 0.70 -4.40 11.72
C THR A 100 0.92 -5.76 11.05
N ILE A 101 0.42 -6.83 11.67
CA ILE A 101 0.62 -8.21 11.18
C ILE A 101 -0.08 -8.41 9.85
N ASN A 102 -1.35 -8.04 9.74
CA ASN A 102 -2.11 -8.24 8.51
C ASN A 102 -1.46 -7.55 7.29
N PRO A 103 -1.13 -6.23 7.28
CA PRO A 103 -0.52 -5.61 6.12
C PRO A 103 0.86 -6.19 5.77
N VAL A 104 1.71 -6.47 6.75
CA VAL A 104 3.05 -7.03 6.50
C VAL A 104 2.95 -8.46 5.99
N PHE A 105 2.16 -9.30 6.64
CA PHE A 105 1.92 -10.68 6.20
C PHE A 105 1.34 -10.73 4.79
N SER A 106 0.32 -9.92 4.51
CA SER A 106 -0.34 -9.90 3.22
C SER A 106 0.59 -9.45 2.11
N SER A 107 1.38 -8.39 2.31
CA SER A 107 2.34 -7.91 1.30
C SER A 107 3.44 -8.93 1.02
N LEU A 108 3.97 -9.58 2.06
CA LEU A 108 4.96 -10.64 1.94
C LEU A 108 4.40 -11.86 1.18
N MET A 109 3.23 -12.36 1.58
CA MET A 109 2.59 -13.51 0.94
C MET A 109 2.21 -13.22 -0.51
N LEU A 110 1.66 -12.05 -0.80
CA LEU A 110 1.35 -11.65 -2.17
C LEU A 110 2.60 -11.57 -3.03
N LEU A 111 3.70 -11.00 -2.52
CA LEU A 111 4.98 -10.99 -3.21
C LEU A 111 5.47 -12.41 -3.48
N ALA A 112 5.48 -13.29 -2.48
CA ALA A 112 5.95 -14.66 -2.60
C ALA A 112 5.13 -15.46 -3.63
N ILE A 113 3.81 -15.37 -3.59
CA ILE A 113 2.92 -16.07 -4.53
C ILE A 113 3.10 -15.52 -5.94
N ASN A 114 3.13 -14.20 -6.11
CA ASN A 114 3.25 -13.57 -7.43
C ASN A 114 4.61 -13.81 -8.07
N TYR A 115 5.67 -13.74 -7.29
CA TYR A 115 7.02 -14.01 -7.76
C TYR A 115 7.20 -15.48 -8.18
N ARG A 116 6.58 -16.43 -7.48
CA ARG A 116 6.56 -17.85 -7.89
C ARG A 116 5.85 -18.09 -9.21
N GLN A 117 4.79 -17.32 -9.51
CA GLN A 117 4.07 -17.44 -10.77
C GLN A 117 4.83 -16.85 -11.96
N ASN A 118 5.54 -15.76 -11.73
CA ASN A 118 6.29 -15.04 -12.74
C ASN A 118 7.67 -14.65 -12.18
N PRO A 119 8.64 -15.57 -12.14
CA PRO A 119 9.97 -15.27 -11.63
C PRO A 119 10.66 -14.24 -12.55
N LEU A 120 11.05 -13.12 -11.98
CA LEU A 120 11.73 -12.04 -12.69
C LEU A 120 13.17 -11.93 -12.23
N PRO A 121 14.15 -11.81 -13.14
CA PRO A 121 15.54 -11.64 -12.76
C PRO A 121 15.77 -10.29 -12.07
N LEU A 122 16.33 -10.33 -10.88
CA LEU A 122 16.79 -9.14 -10.17
C LEU A 122 18.13 -8.70 -10.76
N ARG A 123 18.19 -7.52 -11.35
CA ARG A 123 19.41 -6.93 -11.90
C ARG A 123 19.93 -5.85 -10.95
N LEU A 124 21.20 -5.86 -10.62
CA LEU A 124 21.84 -4.85 -9.78
C LEU A 124 21.83 -3.44 -10.39
N ARG A 125 21.81 -3.36 -11.72
CA ARG A 125 21.72 -2.07 -12.44
C ARG A 125 20.48 -2.07 -13.34
N PRO A 126 19.43 -1.32 -12.98
CA PRO A 126 18.30 -1.11 -13.86
C PRO A 126 18.77 -0.36 -15.12
N GLY A 127 18.37 -0.85 -16.30
CA GLY A 127 18.79 -0.24 -17.56
C GLY A 127 18.30 1.21 -17.68
N ARG A 128 19.19 2.15 -17.97
CA ARG A 128 18.86 3.58 -18.14
C ARG A 128 17.75 3.84 -19.15
N LYS A 129 17.60 2.99 -20.17
CA LYS A 129 16.54 3.08 -21.18
C LYS A 129 15.14 2.77 -20.63
N ALA A 130 15.04 1.88 -19.63
CA ALA A 130 13.78 1.59 -18.94
C ALA A 130 13.34 2.77 -18.04
N LEU A 131 14.30 3.39 -17.37
CA LEU A 131 14.07 4.59 -16.55
C LEU A 131 13.48 5.76 -17.36
N GLY A 132 14.07 6.11 -18.50
CA GLY A 132 13.64 7.28 -19.28
C GLY A 132 12.22 7.18 -19.81
N LYS A 133 11.75 5.97 -20.16
CA LYS A 133 10.39 5.76 -20.69
C LYS A 133 9.30 5.86 -19.61
N VAL A 134 9.62 5.52 -18.37
CA VAL A 134 8.63 5.42 -17.29
C VAL A 134 8.71 6.62 -16.36
N PHE A 135 9.86 7.31 -16.30
CA PHE A 135 10.13 8.36 -15.31
C PHE A 135 9.17 9.55 -15.41
N SER A 136 8.96 10.07 -16.61
CA SER A 136 8.08 11.25 -16.80
C SER A 136 6.65 10.94 -16.36
N PHE A 137 6.08 9.84 -16.85
CA PHE A 137 4.74 9.40 -16.45
C PHE A 137 4.65 9.13 -14.94
N SER A 138 5.65 8.44 -14.37
CA SER A 138 5.67 8.11 -12.94
C SER A 138 5.80 9.35 -12.07
N ALA A 139 6.58 10.36 -12.49
CA ALA A 139 6.73 11.61 -11.76
C ALA A 139 5.41 12.40 -11.71
N TYR A 140 4.71 12.53 -12.83
CA TYR A 140 3.39 13.18 -12.87
C TYR A 140 2.37 12.41 -12.02
N GLN A 141 2.34 11.09 -12.15
CA GLN A 141 1.44 10.24 -11.36
C GLN A 141 1.73 10.33 -9.85
N PHE A 142 3.01 10.35 -9.48
CA PHE A 142 3.42 10.51 -8.09
C PHE A 142 2.98 11.88 -7.54
N SER A 143 3.22 12.97 -8.27
CA SER A 143 2.81 14.30 -7.86
C SER A 143 1.29 14.41 -7.72
N PHE A 144 0.54 13.85 -8.66
CA PHE A 144 -0.91 13.80 -8.59
C PHE A 144 -1.39 13.04 -7.35
N GLN A 145 -0.84 11.85 -7.10
CA GLN A 145 -1.21 11.04 -5.94
C GLN A 145 -0.83 11.71 -4.61
N LEU A 146 0.31 12.40 -4.56
CA LEU A 146 0.74 13.14 -3.39
C LEU A 146 -0.25 14.27 -3.05
N ILE A 147 -0.59 15.10 -4.03
CA ILE A 147 -1.55 16.19 -3.85
C ILE A 147 -2.92 15.63 -3.44
N ASN A 148 -3.40 14.59 -4.12
CA ASN A 148 -4.67 13.95 -3.82
C ASN A 148 -4.69 13.33 -2.40
N TYR A 149 -3.58 12.73 -1.97
CA TYR A 149 -3.45 12.19 -0.63
C TYR A 149 -3.55 13.30 0.43
N PHE A 150 -2.80 14.37 0.28
CA PHE A 150 -2.86 15.50 1.21
C PHE A 150 -4.24 16.16 1.20
N SER A 151 -4.85 16.38 0.06
CA SER A 151 -6.19 16.96 -0.05
C SER A 151 -7.25 16.13 0.68
N ARG A 152 -7.10 14.81 0.70
CA ARG A 152 -8.07 13.89 1.34
C ARG A 152 -7.78 13.58 2.81
N ASN A 153 -6.56 13.80 3.27
CA ASN A 153 -6.16 13.39 4.62
C ASN A 153 -5.60 14.55 5.46
N LEU A 154 -5.60 15.78 4.93
CA LEU A 154 -5.08 16.94 5.65
C LEU A 154 -5.82 17.18 6.97
N ASP A 155 -7.13 17.00 6.97
CA ASP A 155 -7.98 17.05 8.14
C ASP A 155 -7.52 16.06 9.23
N LYS A 156 -7.28 14.80 8.85
CA LYS A 156 -6.80 13.75 9.77
C LYS A 156 -5.40 14.02 10.28
N LEU A 157 -4.51 14.56 9.43
CA LEU A 157 -3.16 14.93 9.84
C LEU A 157 -3.18 16.08 10.87
N LEU A 158 -4.02 17.09 10.63
CA LEU A 158 -4.18 18.22 11.57
C LEU A 158 -4.82 17.74 12.87
N MET A 159 -5.88 16.94 12.82
CA MET A 159 -6.51 16.38 14.01
C MET A 159 -5.54 15.51 14.82
N GLY A 160 -4.73 14.69 14.14
CA GLY A 160 -3.71 13.87 14.82
C GLY A 160 -2.62 14.69 15.50
N ARG A 161 -2.38 15.93 15.03
CA ARG A 161 -1.39 16.85 15.61
C ARG A 161 -1.93 17.65 16.80
N TYR A 162 -3.20 18.11 16.72
CA TYR A 162 -3.77 19.07 17.66
C TYR A 162 -4.80 18.46 18.60
N MET A 163 -5.29 17.27 18.33
CA MET A 163 -6.29 16.59 19.14
C MET A 163 -5.75 15.27 19.72
N SER A 164 -6.54 14.65 20.62
CA SER A 164 -6.16 13.34 21.17
C SER A 164 -6.32 12.23 20.15
N LEU A 165 -5.52 11.15 20.32
CA LEU A 165 -5.60 9.94 19.48
C LEU A 165 -7.01 9.30 19.51
N SER A 166 -7.72 9.40 20.64
CA SER A 166 -9.09 8.91 20.76
C SER A 166 -10.04 9.69 19.90
N GLN A 167 -9.94 11.02 19.87
CA GLN A 167 -10.77 11.90 19.05
C GLN A 167 -10.50 11.66 17.57
N LEU A 168 -9.24 11.49 17.16
CA LEU A 168 -8.86 11.11 15.81
C LEU A 168 -9.47 9.75 15.41
N GLY A 169 -9.47 8.79 16.34
CA GLY A 169 -10.07 7.47 16.11
C GLY A 169 -11.59 7.54 15.88
N TYR A 170 -12.31 8.34 16.67
CA TYR A 170 -13.75 8.57 16.48
C TYR A 170 -14.05 9.29 15.16
N TYR A 171 -13.26 10.31 14.83
CA TYR A 171 -13.38 11.03 13.57
C TYR A 171 -13.17 10.11 12.36
N ASP A 172 -12.09 9.32 12.33
CA ASP A 172 -11.81 8.40 11.22
C ASP A 172 -12.92 7.36 11.05
N LYS A 173 -13.46 6.82 12.15
CA LYS A 173 -14.59 5.89 12.12
C LYS A 173 -15.85 6.55 11.55
N SER A 174 -16.21 7.74 12.03
CA SER A 174 -17.36 8.50 11.54
C SER A 174 -17.22 8.86 10.06
N TYR A 175 -16.04 9.30 9.65
CA TYR A 175 -15.73 9.61 8.26
C TYR A 175 -15.88 8.39 7.33
N ARG A 176 -15.37 7.23 7.76
CA ARG A 176 -15.54 5.97 7.01
C ARG A 176 -17.00 5.56 6.88
N LEU A 177 -17.78 5.68 7.94
CA LEU A 177 -19.22 5.37 7.90
C LEU A 177 -19.96 6.30 6.95
N MET A 178 -19.66 7.59 6.96
CA MET A 178 -20.22 8.58 6.05
C MET A 178 -19.86 8.29 4.58
N MET A 179 -18.63 7.82 4.33
CA MET A 179 -18.14 7.53 2.98
C MET A 179 -18.65 6.19 2.41
N LEU A 180 -19.11 5.24 3.23
CA LEU A 180 -19.59 3.95 2.76
C LEU A 180 -20.72 4.04 1.72
N PRO A 181 -21.81 4.82 1.92
CA PRO A 181 -22.84 4.96 0.91
C PRO A 181 -22.33 5.60 -0.39
N LEU A 182 -21.53 6.67 -0.27
CA LEU A 182 -20.97 7.39 -1.41
C LEU A 182 -20.05 6.50 -2.26
N GLN A 183 -19.20 5.72 -1.62
CA GLN A 183 -18.28 4.80 -2.33
C GLN A 183 -19.05 3.69 -3.04
N ASN A 184 -20.06 3.11 -2.41
CA ASN A 184 -20.86 2.06 -3.02
C ASN A 184 -21.65 2.56 -4.23
N ILE A 185 -22.24 3.75 -4.14
CA ILE A 185 -22.96 4.39 -5.25
C ILE A 185 -21.97 4.69 -6.41
N ALA A 186 -20.83 5.31 -6.12
CA ALA A 186 -19.82 5.61 -7.12
C ALA A 186 -19.26 4.33 -7.79
N TYR A 187 -19.10 3.26 -7.03
CA TYR A 187 -18.59 1.98 -7.54
C TYR A 187 -19.55 1.29 -8.51
N VAL A 188 -20.85 1.47 -8.30
CA VAL A 188 -21.89 0.90 -9.20
C VAL A 188 -22.06 1.78 -10.44
N ILE A 189 -22.04 3.11 -10.29
CA ILE A 189 -22.33 4.04 -11.38
C ILE A 189 -21.11 4.21 -12.32
N SER A 190 -19.88 4.24 -11.79
CA SER A 190 -18.66 4.49 -12.57
C SER A 190 -18.48 3.56 -13.77
N PRO A 191 -18.61 2.22 -13.63
CA PRO A 191 -18.48 1.30 -14.77
C PRO A 191 -19.54 1.51 -15.85
N VAL A 192 -20.77 1.84 -15.43
CA VAL A 192 -21.88 2.07 -16.35
C VAL A 192 -21.68 3.35 -17.16
N MET A 193 -21.22 4.41 -16.50
CA MET A 193 -20.91 5.68 -17.17
C MET A 193 -19.71 5.54 -18.13
N HIS A 194 -18.68 4.81 -17.76
CA HIS A 194 -17.54 4.55 -18.65
C HIS A 194 -17.97 3.81 -19.93
N LEU A 195 -18.85 2.81 -19.80
CA LEU A 195 -19.37 2.08 -20.97
C LEU A 195 -20.26 2.96 -21.86
N SER A 196 -21.05 3.85 -21.27
CA SER A 196 -21.92 4.79 -22.01
C SER A 196 -21.11 5.83 -22.78
N LEU A 197 -20.01 6.34 -22.20
CA LEU A 197 -19.14 7.35 -22.83
C LEU A 197 -18.25 6.80 -23.96
N ILE A 198 -18.03 5.49 -24.04
CA ILE A 198 -17.30 4.85 -25.14
C ILE A 198 -18.18 4.67 -26.38
N HIS A 199 -19.51 4.73 -26.22
CA HIS A 199 -20.48 4.58 -27.30
C HIS A 199 -20.98 5.91 -27.90
N ILE A 200 -20.49 7.04 -27.45
CA ILE A 200 -20.73 8.37 -28.03
C ILE A 200 -19.45 8.83 -28.74
#